data_1f0dd444e85ac98290bcb5feb9eb37aa
#
_entry.id   1f0dd444e85ac98290bcb5feb9eb37aa
#
_cell.length_a   1.000
_cell.length_b   1.000
_cell.length_c   1.000
_cell.angle_alpha   90.00
_cell.angle_beta   90.00
_cell.angle_gamma   90.00
#
_symmetry.space_group_name_H-M   'P 1'
#
loop_
_entity.id
_entity.type
_entity.pdbx_description
1 polymer ?
#
loop_
_entity_poly.entity_id
_entity_poly.type
_entity_poly.pdbx_seq_one_letter_code
_entity_poly.pdbx_strand_id
1 'polypeptide(L)'
;MSIITSTPEIDGLKARLKETWMAGDYDRFSRYMEQGARIFYEQLDVPAGCQLLDVACGSGQVALWAARDGVNVTGVDLAPNLVQRAQARAKAEGLNARFIEGDAEALPFEDAGFDVVTSLVGAMFAPWPERVARELLRVCSPGGTIAMGNWTREGFIGQMFKTFAKFIAPSGMPAPVLWGDETVVRERLGHGVSDLKMTRRHYTFTYPFPPAEVVEFFRQYYGPTNRAFMALDETAARKLREELEALWSAHNRGGDELTVVSSEYLEVIAVKA
;
A
#
# COMPACT_ATOMS: atom_id res chain seq x y z
N MET A 1 -5.71 -12.66 -27.38
CA MET A 1 -5.78 -12.20 -26.00
C MET A 1 -5.83 -13.45 -25.11
N SER A 2 -4.72 -13.90 -24.53
CA SER A 2 -4.73 -15.08 -23.65
C SER A 2 -5.35 -14.67 -22.30
N ILE A 3 -6.53 -15.20 -22.03
CA ILE A 3 -7.10 -15.20 -20.69
C ILE A 3 -6.19 -16.14 -19.88
N ILE A 4 -5.31 -15.59 -19.05
CA ILE A 4 -4.56 -16.39 -18.11
C ILE A 4 -5.57 -16.77 -17.02
N THR A 5 -6.11 -17.97 -17.15
CA THR A 5 -6.99 -18.59 -16.16
C THR A 5 -6.25 -18.71 -14.84
N SER A 6 -6.95 -18.47 -13.73
CA SER A 6 -6.43 -18.75 -12.40
C SER A 6 -5.99 -20.21 -12.32
N THR A 7 -4.84 -20.46 -11.71
CA THR A 7 -4.35 -21.82 -11.43
C THR A 7 -4.45 -22.05 -9.92
N PRO A 8 -4.54 -23.31 -9.44
CA PRO A 8 -4.57 -23.62 -8.00
C PRO A 8 -3.42 -23.00 -7.20
N GLU A 9 -2.24 -22.84 -7.81
CA GLU A 9 -1.10 -22.18 -7.20
C GLU A 9 -1.32 -20.67 -7.00
N ILE A 10 -1.95 -20.03 -7.97
CA ILE A 10 -2.32 -18.61 -7.95
C ILE A 10 -3.33 -18.34 -6.85
N ASP A 11 -4.37 -19.16 -6.79
CA ASP A 11 -5.43 -19.00 -5.78
C ASP A 11 -4.88 -19.23 -4.37
N GLY A 12 -3.99 -20.21 -4.21
CA GLY A 12 -3.29 -20.47 -2.95
C GLY A 12 -2.39 -19.30 -2.52
N LEU A 13 -1.74 -18.62 -3.46
CA LEU A 13 -0.90 -17.45 -3.18
C LEU A 13 -1.75 -16.25 -2.73
N LYS A 14 -2.85 -15.97 -3.43
CA LYS A 14 -3.80 -14.89 -3.07
C LYS A 14 -4.48 -15.15 -1.72
N ALA A 15 -4.84 -16.40 -1.43
CA ALA A 15 -5.38 -16.78 -0.12
C ALA A 15 -4.38 -16.47 1.01
N ARG A 16 -3.11 -16.84 0.87
CA ARG A 16 -2.06 -16.52 1.84
C ARG A 16 -1.81 -15.01 1.98
N LEU A 17 -1.86 -14.27 0.87
CA LEU A 17 -1.75 -12.82 0.89
C LEU A 17 -2.91 -12.18 1.67
N LYS A 18 -4.14 -12.61 1.39
CA LYS A 18 -5.33 -12.18 2.12
C LYS A 18 -5.20 -12.45 3.62
N GLU A 19 -4.82 -13.67 4.00
CA GLU A 19 -4.57 -14.01 5.40
C GLU A 19 -3.49 -13.13 6.04
N THR A 20 -2.43 -12.80 5.29
CA THR A 20 -1.36 -11.93 5.76
C THR A 20 -1.89 -10.54 6.08
N TRP A 21 -2.67 -9.93 5.20
CA TRP A 21 -3.26 -8.61 5.42
C TRP A 21 -4.38 -8.59 6.46
N MET A 22 -5.02 -9.73 6.70
CA MET A 22 -5.99 -9.91 7.78
C MET A 22 -5.34 -10.14 9.15
N ALA A 23 -4.04 -10.44 9.21
CA ALA A 23 -3.33 -10.68 10.46
C ALA A 23 -3.00 -9.37 11.19
N GLY A 24 -2.92 -9.44 12.52
CA GLY A 24 -2.67 -8.27 13.36
C GLY A 24 -3.89 -7.33 13.45
N ASP A 25 -3.62 -6.04 13.52
CA ASP A 25 -4.62 -4.96 13.48
C ASP A 25 -4.10 -3.80 12.65
N TYR A 26 -4.27 -3.91 11.32
CA TYR A 26 -3.78 -2.88 10.39
C TYR A 26 -4.46 -1.53 10.59
N ASP A 27 -5.72 -1.47 11.03
CA ASP A 27 -6.40 -0.19 11.33
C ASP A 27 -5.66 0.57 12.44
N ARG A 28 -5.27 -0.13 13.52
CA ARG A 28 -4.45 0.46 14.57
C ARG A 28 -3.05 0.84 14.09
N PHE A 29 -2.42 -0.01 13.30
CA PHE A 29 -1.11 0.24 12.70
C PHE A 29 -1.11 1.48 11.81
N SER A 30 -2.08 1.58 10.91
CA SER A 30 -2.17 2.61 9.89
C SER A 30 -2.47 4.02 10.40
N ARG A 31 -2.87 4.18 11.66
CA ARG A 31 -3.06 5.50 12.29
C ARG A 31 -1.78 6.34 12.28
N TYR A 32 -0.63 5.70 12.40
CA TYR A 32 0.67 6.38 12.27
C TYR A 32 1.06 6.67 10.82
N MET A 33 0.26 6.22 9.85
CA MET A 33 0.43 6.50 8.43
C MET A 33 -0.54 7.59 7.93
N GLU A 34 -1.51 8.02 8.71
CA GLU A 34 -2.57 8.94 8.26
C GLU A 34 -2.03 10.28 7.78
N GLN A 35 -1.01 10.84 8.43
CA GLN A 35 -0.42 12.11 8.02
C GLN A 35 0.23 12.02 6.62
N GLY A 36 0.96 10.94 6.34
CA GLY A 36 1.58 10.75 5.02
C GLY A 36 0.54 10.47 3.93
N ALA A 37 -0.52 9.74 4.26
CA ALA A 37 -1.64 9.53 3.34
C ALA A 37 -2.38 10.83 3.02
N ARG A 38 -2.56 11.70 4.02
CA ARG A 38 -3.10 13.04 3.83
C ARG A 38 -2.23 13.87 2.89
N ILE A 39 -0.92 13.95 3.15
CA ILE A 39 0.03 14.69 2.31
C ILE A 39 0.00 14.17 0.87
N PHE A 40 -0.02 12.85 0.68
CA PHE A 40 -0.15 12.26 -0.65
C PHE A 40 -1.43 12.70 -1.35
N TYR A 41 -2.57 12.60 -0.68
CA TYR A 41 -3.87 13.01 -1.23
C TYR A 41 -3.93 14.50 -1.58
N GLU A 42 -3.49 15.38 -0.66
CA GLU A 42 -3.50 16.84 -0.86
C GLU A 42 -2.67 17.28 -2.08
N GLN A 43 -1.65 16.51 -2.47
CA GLN A 43 -0.82 16.80 -3.65
C GLN A 43 -1.51 16.44 -4.99
N LEU A 44 -2.60 15.68 -4.96
CA LEU A 44 -3.33 15.28 -6.16
C LEU A 44 -4.30 16.36 -6.66
N ASP A 45 -4.64 17.32 -5.82
CA ASP A 45 -5.57 18.41 -6.13
C ASP A 45 -6.88 17.91 -6.77
N VAL A 46 -7.50 16.90 -6.13
CA VAL A 46 -8.69 16.21 -6.64
C VAL A 46 -9.91 17.11 -6.50
N PRO A 47 -10.62 17.47 -7.57
CA PRO A 47 -11.81 18.30 -7.49
C PRO A 47 -12.96 17.60 -6.76
N ALA A 48 -13.74 18.37 -5.98
CA ALA A 48 -14.97 17.86 -5.39
C ALA A 48 -15.94 17.35 -6.48
N GLY A 49 -16.66 16.27 -6.17
CA GLY A 49 -17.60 15.63 -7.09
C GLY A 49 -16.98 14.62 -8.07
N CYS A 50 -15.65 14.58 -8.21
CA CYS A 50 -14.98 13.54 -9.00
C CYS A 50 -15.28 12.13 -8.48
N GLN A 51 -15.21 11.14 -9.39
CA GLN A 51 -15.26 9.71 -9.06
C GLN A 51 -13.84 9.23 -8.77
N LEU A 52 -13.55 8.90 -7.49
CA LEU A 52 -12.24 8.40 -7.08
C LEU A 52 -12.33 6.93 -6.67
N LEU A 53 -11.44 6.12 -7.21
CA LEU A 53 -11.20 4.74 -6.76
C LEU A 53 -9.89 4.67 -5.97
N ASP A 54 -9.95 4.20 -4.74
CA ASP A 54 -8.77 3.89 -3.92
C ASP A 54 -8.52 2.38 -3.91
N VAL A 55 -7.47 1.93 -4.60
CA VAL A 55 -7.14 0.50 -4.81
C VAL A 55 -6.17 0.01 -3.73
N ALA A 56 -6.51 -1.09 -3.07
CA ALA A 56 -5.89 -1.59 -1.85
C ALA A 56 -5.94 -0.51 -0.75
N CYS A 57 -7.16 -0.04 -0.50
CA CYS A 57 -7.45 1.14 0.34
C CYS A 57 -7.21 0.90 1.84
N GLY A 58 -6.96 -0.34 2.26
CA GLY A 58 -6.84 -0.69 3.67
C GLY A 58 -8.07 -0.27 4.49
N SER A 59 -7.85 0.38 5.62
CA SER A 59 -8.93 0.96 6.44
C SER A 59 -9.28 2.41 6.04
N GLY A 60 -8.98 2.80 4.78
CA GLY A 60 -9.47 4.03 4.16
C GLY A 60 -8.57 5.26 4.33
N GLN A 61 -7.24 5.10 4.41
CA GLN A 61 -6.32 6.20 4.69
C GLN A 61 -6.38 7.34 3.67
N VAL A 62 -6.42 7.03 2.37
CA VAL A 62 -6.59 8.03 1.29
C VAL A 62 -8.07 8.33 1.06
N ALA A 63 -8.86 7.27 0.95
CA ALA A 63 -10.30 7.34 0.66
C ALA A 63 -11.08 8.28 1.57
N LEU A 64 -10.81 8.25 2.89
CA LEU A 64 -11.54 9.09 3.85
C LEU A 64 -11.16 10.57 3.75
N TRP A 65 -9.92 10.92 3.40
CA TRP A 65 -9.53 12.30 3.12
C TRP A 65 -10.26 12.83 1.90
N ALA A 66 -10.30 12.05 0.81
CA ALA A 66 -11.05 12.43 -0.38
C ALA A 66 -12.55 12.61 -0.11
N ALA A 67 -13.16 11.72 0.68
CA ALA A 67 -14.57 11.83 1.04
C ALA A 67 -14.89 13.07 1.88
N ARG A 68 -13.98 13.50 2.77
CA ARG A 68 -14.12 14.75 3.56
C ARG A 68 -14.15 16.00 2.66
N ASP A 69 -13.43 15.96 1.54
CA ASP A 69 -13.39 17.05 0.54
C ASP A 69 -14.51 16.97 -0.50
N GLY A 70 -15.51 16.11 -0.27
CA GLY A 70 -16.70 16.00 -1.14
C GLY A 70 -16.47 15.23 -2.44
N VAL A 71 -15.43 14.43 -2.51
CA VAL A 71 -15.17 13.51 -3.63
C VAL A 71 -16.08 12.27 -3.50
N ASN A 72 -16.57 11.73 -4.61
CA ASN A 72 -17.34 10.49 -4.63
C ASN A 72 -16.37 9.30 -4.59
N VAL A 73 -16.21 8.69 -3.44
CA VAL A 73 -15.16 7.71 -3.20
C VAL A 73 -15.68 6.28 -3.20
N THR A 74 -14.96 5.42 -3.92
CA THR A 74 -15.03 3.97 -3.76
C THR A 74 -13.65 3.44 -3.36
N GLY A 75 -13.56 2.69 -2.26
CA GLY A 75 -12.37 1.97 -1.85
C GLY A 75 -12.52 0.47 -2.12
N VAL A 76 -11.47 -0.19 -2.57
CA VAL A 76 -11.42 -1.64 -2.76
C VAL A 76 -10.19 -2.21 -2.06
N ASP A 77 -10.38 -3.31 -1.32
CA ASP A 77 -9.28 -4.02 -0.64
C ASP A 77 -9.53 -5.53 -0.63
N LEU A 78 -8.44 -6.31 -0.66
CA LEU A 78 -8.49 -7.77 -0.62
C LEU A 78 -8.93 -8.30 0.75
N ALA A 79 -8.67 -7.55 1.83
CA ALA A 79 -8.90 -7.95 3.21
C ALA A 79 -10.27 -7.44 3.72
N PRO A 80 -11.28 -8.32 3.90
CA PRO A 80 -12.64 -7.92 4.29
C PRO A 80 -12.71 -7.24 5.66
N ASN A 81 -11.83 -7.59 6.59
CA ASN A 81 -11.76 -6.92 7.89
C ASN A 81 -11.32 -5.44 7.75
N LEU A 82 -10.46 -5.10 6.79
CA LEU A 82 -10.04 -3.72 6.51
C LEU A 82 -11.18 -2.94 5.85
N VAL A 83 -11.88 -3.55 4.89
CA VAL A 83 -13.10 -3.00 4.27
C VAL A 83 -14.13 -2.65 5.33
N GLN A 84 -14.40 -3.57 6.28
CA GLN A 84 -15.32 -3.33 7.39
C GLN A 84 -14.88 -2.15 8.28
N ARG A 85 -13.56 -2.02 8.55
CA ARG A 85 -13.01 -0.88 9.30
C ARG A 85 -13.18 0.43 8.55
N ALA A 86 -12.88 0.46 7.24
CA ALA A 86 -13.08 1.63 6.40
C ALA A 86 -14.56 2.07 6.38
N GLN A 87 -15.49 1.12 6.21
CA GLN A 87 -16.94 1.38 6.29
C GLN A 87 -17.35 1.96 7.65
N ALA A 88 -16.84 1.38 8.74
CA ALA A 88 -17.14 1.85 10.09
C ALA A 88 -16.63 3.28 10.34
N ARG A 89 -15.43 3.59 9.86
CA ARG A 89 -14.82 4.94 9.94
C ARG A 89 -15.64 5.95 9.14
N ALA A 90 -15.96 5.66 7.89
CA ALA A 90 -16.79 6.52 7.05
C ALA A 90 -18.14 6.80 7.70
N LYS A 91 -18.80 5.75 8.22
CA LYS A 91 -20.09 5.89 8.93
C LYS A 91 -19.97 6.75 10.19
N ALA A 92 -18.92 6.58 10.98
CA ALA A 92 -18.70 7.35 12.21
C ALA A 92 -18.51 8.85 11.94
N GLU A 93 -17.94 9.20 10.78
CA GLU A 93 -17.73 10.57 10.33
C GLU A 93 -18.88 11.10 9.44
N GLY A 94 -19.89 10.30 9.14
CA GLY A 94 -21.00 10.68 8.26
C GLY A 94 -20.60 10.90 6.80
N LEU A 95 -19.50 10.26 6.35
CA LEU A 95 -18.95 10.41 5.01
C LEU A 95 -19.67 9.51 4.00
N ASN A 96 -19.90 10.04 2.80
CA ASN A 96 -20.42 9.28 1.67
C ASN A 96 -19.27 8.59 0.91
N ALA A 97 -18.80 7.45 1.43
CA ALA A 97 -17.77 6.64 0.82
C ALA A 97 -18.20 5.17 0.80
N ARG A 98 -18.00 4.50 -0.32
CA ARG A 98 -18.29 3.07 -0.51
C ARG A 98 -17.00 2.27 -0.38
N PHE A 99 -17.06 1.16 0.35
CA PHE A 99 -15.93 0.23 0.44
C PHE A 99 -16.39 -1.17 0.12
N ILE A 100 -15.60 -1.90 -0.68
CA ILE A 100 -15.91 -3.27 -1.09
C ILE A 100 -14.68 -4.16 -1.03
N GLU A 101 -14.89 -5.46 -0.82
CA GLU A 101 -13.86 -6.47 -1.00
C GLU A 101 -13.60 -6.66 -2.49
N GLY A 102 -12.31 -6.73 -2.89
CA GLY A 102 -11.93 -6.97 -4.28
C GLY A 102 -10.43 -7.12 -4.44
N ASP A 103 -10.05 -7.60 -5.62
CA ASP A 103 -8.67 -7.88 -6.00
C ASP A 103 -8.17 -6.81 -6.97
N ALA A 104 -7.03 -6.18 -6.65
CA ALA A 104 -6.39 -5.17 -7.51
C ALA A 104 -6.01 -5.70 -8.91
N GLU A 105 -5.93 -7.02 -9.09
CA GLU A 105 -5.63 -7.68 -10.36
C GLU A 105 -6.86 -8.03 -11.19
N ALA A 106 -8.06 -7.85 -10.61
CA ALA A 106 -9.36 -8.11 -11.24
C ALA A 106 -10.42 -7.23 -10.57
N LEU A 107 -10.35 -5.91 -10.82
CA LEU A 107 -11.21 -4.92 -10.20
C LEU A 107 -12.68 -5.12 -10.63
N PRO A 108 -13.64 -5.18 -9.68
CA PRO A 108 -15.04 -5.45 -9.98
C PRO A 108 -15.79 -4.19 -10.43
N PHE A 109 -15.21 -3.45 -11.39
CA PHE A 109 -15.75 -2.22 -11.93
C PHE A 109 -15.72 -2.24 -13.45
N GLU A 110 -16.63 -1.47 -14.06
CA GLU A 110 -16.67 -1.24 -15.50
C GLU A 110 -15.44 -0.43 -15.97
N ASP A 111 -15.16 -0.49 -17.28
CA ASP A 111 -14.11 0.30 -17.90
C ASP A 111 -14.40 1.80 -17.78
N ALA A 112 -13.36 2.61 -17.60
CA ALA A 112 -13.46 4.07 -17.60
C ALA A 112 -14.48 4.65 -16.60
N GLY A 113 -14.64 4.02 -15.43
CA GLY A 113 -15.61 4.42 -14.41
C GLY A 113 -15.14 5.48 -13.43
N PHE A 114 -13.84 5.84 -13.43
CA PHE A 114 -13.26 6.72 -12.43
C PHE A 114 -12.38 7.82 -13.05
N ASP A 115 -12.53 9.04 -12.55
CA ASP A 115 -11.73 10.19 -12.95
C ASP A 115 -10.34 10.15 -12.33
N VAL A 116 -10.25 9.61 -11.10
CA VAL A 116 -9.00 9.45 -10.36
C VAL A 116 -8.93 8.02 -9.79
N VAL A 117 -7.79 7.36 -10.00
CA VAL A 117 -7.50 6.03 -9.43
C VAL A 117 -6.25 6.15 -8.58
N THR A 118 -6.37 5.88 -7.27
CA THR A 118 -5.26 5.97 -6.33
C THR A 118 -4.83 4.60 -5.82
N SER A 119 -3.55 4.46 -5.47
CA SER A 119 -3.05 3.36 -4.65
C SER A 119 -1.80 3.80 -3.88
N LEU A 120 -1.93 4.05 -2.60
CA LEU A 120 -0.81 4.41 -1.74
C LEU A 120 -0.28 3.19 -0.98
N VAL A 121 0.91 2.74 -1.33
CA VAL A 121 1.63 1.59 -0.74
C VAL A 121 0.76 0.32 -0.54
N GLY A 122 -0.19 0.12 -1.44
CA GLY A 122 -1.16 -0.98 -1.37
C GLY A 122 -1.02 -1.95 -2.55
N ALA A 123 -1.42 -1.57 -3.76
CA ALA A 123 -1.42 -2.44 -4.94
C ALA A 123 -0.02 -2.96 -5.35
N MET A 124 1.04 -2.31 -4.87
CA MET A 124 2.43 -2.78 -5.07
C MET A 124 2.69 -4.18 -4.49
N PHE A 125 1.87 -4.67 -3.58
CA PHE A 125 2.00 -5.99 -2.97
C PHE A 125 1.26 -7.11 -3.72
N ALA A 126 0.53 -6.77 -4.78
CA ALA A 126 -0.17 -7.77 -5.58
C ALA A 126 0.81 -8.65 -6.38
N PRO A 127 0.55 -9.97 -6.48
CA PRO A 127 1.45 -10.94 -7.11
C PRO A 127 1.73 -10.71 -8.59
N TRP A 128 0.77 -10.14 -9.34
CA TRP A 128 0.89 -9.91 -10.79
C TRP A 128 0.80 -8.42 -11.12
N PRO A 129 1.91 -7.69 -11.01
CA PRO A 129 1.93 -6.23 -11.21
C PRO A 129 1.47 -5.81 -12.61
N GLU A 130 1.63 -6.64 -13.64
CA GLU A 130 1.16 -6.35 -14.98
C GLU A 130 -0.38 -6.42 -15.09
N ARG A 131 -1.03 -7.26 -14.26
CA ARG A 131 -2.50 -7.27 -14.13
C ARG A 131 -2.97 -6.03 -13.40
N VAL A 132 -2.30 -5.67 -12.31
CA VAL A 132 -2.58 -4.42 -11.59
C VAL A 132 -2.51 -3.22 -12.53
N ALA A 133 -1.41 -3.04 -13.26
CA ALA A 133 -1.25 -1.93 -14.20
C ALA A 133 -2.38 -1.87 -15.23
N ARG A 134 -2.74 -3.01 -15.82
CA ARG A 134 -3.84 -3.11 -16.77
C ARG A 134 -5.19 -2.75 -16.15
N GLU A 135 -5.49 -3.20 -14.95
CA GLU A 135 -6.74 -2.89 -14.26
C GLU A 135 -6.83 -1.41 -13.87
N LEU A 136 -5.75 -0.81 -13.34
CA LEU A 136 -5.70 0.62 -13.06
C LEU A 136 -5.99 1.44 -14.34
N LEU A 137 -5.36 1.08 -15.46
CA LEU A 137 -5.61 1.71 -16.75
C LEU A 137 -7.03 1.46 -17.25
N ARG A 138 -7.59 0.27 -17.07
CA ARG A 138 -8.92 -0.09 -17.55
C ARG A 138 -10.02 0.72 -16.87
N VAL A 139 -9.96 0.80 -15.54
CA VAL A 139 -11.02 1.46 -14.75
C VAL A 139 -10.92 2.98 -14.75
N CYS A 140 -9.74 3.54 -15.05
CA CYS A 140 -9.55 4.98 -15.19
C CYS A 140 -10.16 5.50 -16.49
N SER A 141 -10.83 6.63 -16.45
CA SER A 141 -11.40 7.30 -17.64
C SER A 141 -10.31 7.87 -18.55
N PRO A 142 -10.50 7.94 -19.87
CA PRO A 142 -9.58 8.68 -20.74
C PRO A 142 -9.38 10.12 -20.22
N GLY A 143 -8.13 10.57 -20.15
CA GLY A 143 -7.78 11.86 -19.54
C GLY A 143 -7.81 11.87 -18.00
N GLY A 144 -8.25 10.80 -17.35
CA GLY A 144 -8.24 10.64 -15.91
C GLY A 144 -6.84 10.39 -15.35
N THR A 145 -6.71 10.51 -14.03
CA THR A 145 -5.43 10.43 -13.33
C THR A 145 -5.28 9.11 -12.58
N ILE A 146 -4.14 8.44 -12.78
CA ILE A 146 -3.70 7.33 -11.92
C ILE A 146 -2.59 7.85 -11.03
N ALA A 147 -2.76 7.76 -9.71
CA ALA A 147 -1.81 8.23 -8.72
C ALA A 147 -1.37 7.09 -7.79
N MET A 148 -0.07 6.79 -7.76
CA MET A 148 0.47 5.74 -6.90
C MET A 148 1.60 6.29 -6.03
N GLY A 149 1.70 5.74 -4.81
CA GLY A 149 2.87 5.91 -3.96
C GLY A 149 3.45 4.53 -3.64
N ASN A 150 4.72 4.30 -3.98
CA ASN A 150 5.34 2.98 -3.88
C ASN A 150 6.71 3.06 -3.21
N TRP A 151 6.97 2.21 -2.21
CA TRP A 151 8.28 2.19 -1.55
C TRP A 151 9.41 1.90 -2.53
N THR A 152 10.50 2.66 -2.42
CA THR A 152 11.71 2.43 -3.21
C THR A 152 12.59 1.37 -2.53
N ARG A 153 13.46 0.75 -3.32
CA ARG A 153 14.42 -0.26 -2.83
C ARG A 153 15.44 0.34 -1.86
N GLU A 154 15.83 1.57 -2.09
CA GLU A 154 16.84 2.30 -1.33
C GLU A 154 16.27 2.95 -0.06
N GLY A 155 14.97 3.24 -0.04
CA GLY A 155 14.27 3.81 1.11
C GLY A 155 14.29 2.89 2.33
N PHE A 156 13.97 3.46 3.49
CA PHE A 156 13.96 2.74 4.78
C PHE A 156 13.12 1.46 4.73
N ILE A 157 11.91 1.51 4.17
CA ILE A 157 11.05 0.31 4.04
C ILE A 157 11.67 -0.73 3.10
N GLY A 158 12.35 -0.30 2.01
CA GLY A 158 13.10 -1.22 1.14
C GLY A 158 14.25 -1.92 1.89
N GLN A 159 14.95 -1.21 2.77
CA GLN A 159 15.98 -1.79 3.64
C GLN A 159 15.36 -2.76 4.66
N MET A 160 14.20 -2.44 5.21
CA MET A 160 13.46 -3.35 6.09
C MET A 160 13.07 -4.64 5.35
N PHE A 161 12.62 -4.57 4.09
CA PHE A 161 12.37 -5.77 3.28
C PHE A 161 13.64 -6.60 3.03
N LYS A 162 14.79 -5.97 2.81
CA LYS A 162 16.09 -6.67 2.71
C LYS A 162 16.45 -7.38 4.02
N THR A 163 16.12 -6.79 5.16
CA THR A 163 16.35 -7.42 6.46
C THR A 163 15.47 -8.66 6.61
N PHE A 164 14.17 -8.59 6.30
CA PHE A 164 13.30 -9.77 6.30
C PHE A 164 13.78 -10.88 5.37
N ALA A 165 14.28 -10.54 4.19
CA ALA A 165 14.76 -11.51 3.19
C ALA A 165 15.96 -12.36 3.65
N LYS A 166 16.65 -11.98 4.73
CA LYS A 166 17.72 -12.80 5.33
C LYS A 166 17.16 -13.97 6.14
N PHE A 167 15.91 -13.89 6.58
CA PHE A 167 15.27 -14.83 7.51
C PHE A 167 14.09 -15.57 6.88
N ILE A 168 13.40 -14.96 5.95
CA ILE A 168 12.19 -15.48 5.32
C ILE A 168 12.48 -15.86 3.87
N ALA A 169 12.11 -17.08 3.51
CA ALA A 169 12.24 -17.54 2.13
C ALA A 169 11.43 -16.69 1.15
N PRO A 170 11.91 -16.50 -0.08
CA PRO A 170 11.17 -15.76 -1.10
C PRO A 170 9.76 -16.34 -1.31
N SER A 171 8.77 -15.47 -1.42
CA SER A 171 7.37 -15.85 -1.61
C SER A 171 7.04 -16.38 -3.02
N GLY A 172 7.99 -16.25 -3.96
CA GLY A 172 7.76 -16.51 -5.40
C GLY A 172 7.07 -15.34 -6.13
N MET A 173 6.74 -14.26 -5.41
CA MET A 173 6.20 -13.04 -6.01
C MET A 173 7.29 -12.06 -6.42
N PRO A 174 7.06 -11.20 -7.43
CA PRO A 174 7.94 -10.06 -7.70
C PRO A 174 8.10 -9.18 -6.45
N ALA A 175 9.29 -8.63 -6.25
CA ALA A 175 9.52 -7.75 -5.10
C ALA A 175 8.65 -6.50 -5.18
N PRO A 176 7.86 -6.14 -4.14
CA PRO A 176 6.98 -4.97 -4.17
C PRO A 176 7.70 -3.66 -4.54
N VAL A 177 8.94 -3.50 -4.10
CA VAL A 177 9.77 -2.32 -4.39
C VAL A 177 10.12 -2.12 -5.86
N LEU A 178 9.79 -3.06 -6.75
CA LEU A 178 9.88 -2.86 -8.20
C LEU A 178 8.88 -1.79 -8.69
N TRP A 179 7.79 -1.52 -7.98
CA TRP A 179 6.93 -0.38 -8.24
C TRP A 179 7.55 0.97 -7.82
N GLY A 180 8.62 0.94 -7.03
CA GLY A 180 9.43 2.10 -6.68
C GLY A 180 10.60 2.37 -7.64
N ASP A 181 10.67 1.63 -8.76
CA ASP A 181 11.68 1.80 -9.83
C ASP A 181 11.05 2.47 -11.03
N GLU A 182 11.61 3.61 -11.45
CA GLU A 182 11.08 4.44 -12.53
C GLU A 182 11.06 3.72 -13.89
N THR A 183 12.06 2.87 -14.16
CA THR A 183 12.13 2.07 -15.40
C THR A 183 10.99 1.05 -15.43
N VAL A 184 10.81 0.33 -14.35
CA VAL A 184 9.76 -0.70 -14.22
C VAL A 184 8.35 -0.07 -14.30
N VAL A 185 8.14 1.08 -13.65
CA VAL A 185 6.85 1.80 -13.74
C VAL A 185 6.57 2.23 -15.18
N ARG A 186 7.58 2.74 -15.88
CA ARG A 186 7.46 3.14 -17.29
C ARG A 186 7.10 1.96 -18.19
N GLU A 187 7.69 0.79 -17.96
CA GLU A 187 7.35 -0.44 -18.69
C GLU A 187 5.90 -0.88 -18.44
N ARG A 188 5.41 -0.76 -17.18
CA ARG A 188 4.05 -1.20 -16.80
C ARG A 188 2.94 -0.27 -17.26
N LEU A 189 3.13 1.04 -17.16
CA LEU A 189 2.08 2.04 -17.42
C LEU A 189 2.27 2.79 -18.73
N GLY A 190 3.50 2.93 -19.24
CA GLY A 190 3.85 3.87 -20.31
C GLY A 190 3.08 3.69 -21.62
N HIS A 191 2.61 2.49 -21.92
CA HIS A 191 1.85 2.23 -23.15
C HIS A 191 0.37 2.66 -23.08
N GLY A 192 -0.14 3.01 -21.89
CA GLY A 192 -1.56 3.34 -21.69
C GLY A 192 -1.79 4.77 -21.21
N VAL A 193 -0.74 5.61 -21.19
CA VAL A 193 -0.81 6.96 -20.64
C VAL A 193 -0.26 7.98 -21.62
N SER A 194 -0.85 9.18 -21.62
CA SER A 194 -0.42 10.34 -22.42
C SER A 194 0.64 11.16 -21.69
N ASP A 195 0.67 11.12 -20.35
CA ASP A 195 1.69 11.74 -19.50
C ASP A 195 2.04 10.83 -18.33
N LEU A 196 3.31 10.85 -17.90
CA LEU A 196 3.82 10.07 -16.81
C LEU A 196 4.89 10.85 -16.05
N LYS A 197 4.50 11.39 -14.91
CA LYS A 197 5.39 12.08 -13.98
C LYS A 197 5.72 11.18 -12.80
N MET A 198 7.01 11.07 -12.50
CA MET A 198 7.50 10.30 -11.35
C MET A 198 8.37 11.20 -10.48
N THR A 199 8.12 11.20 -9.18
CA THR A 199 8.81 12.07 -8.22
C THR A 199 9.19 11.27 -6.99
N ARG A 200 10.47 11.29 -6.60
CA ARG A 200 10.91 10.69 -5.33
C ARG A 200 10.52 11.61 -4.19
N ARG A 201 9.81 11.07 -3.22
CA ARG A 201 9.30 11.79 -2.06
C ARG A 201 9.62 11.04 -0.78
N HIS A 202 9.41 11.69 0.35
CA HIS A 202 9.68 11.11 1.66
C HIS A 202 8.39 11.00 2.47
N TYR A 203 8.19 9.83 3.03
CA TYR A 203 7.12 9.50 3.97
C TYR A 203 7.70 9.44 5.37
N THR A 204 7.25 10.32 6.26
CA THR A 204 7.76 10.36 7.63
C THR A 204 6.86 9.56 8.56
N PHE A 205 7.44 8.58 9.23
CA PHE A 205 6.83 7.84 10.33
C PHE A 205 7.18 8.51 11.65
N THR A 206 6.18 8.75 12.48
CA THR A 206 6.37 9.29 13.83
C THR A 206 5.65 8.41 14.83
N TYR A 207 6.40 7.80 15.74
CA TYR A 207 5.87 6.94 16.79
C TYR A 207 6.24 7.53 18.16
N PRO A 208 5.26 7.67 19.10
CA PRO A 208 5.50 8.26 20.42
C PRO A 208 6.14 7.24 21.41
N PHE A 209 7.10 6.47 20.91
CA PHE A 209 7.84 5.44 21.66
C PHE A 209 9.17 5.12 20.96
N PRO A 210 10.13 4.48 21.69
CA PRO A 210 11.46 4.20 21.17
C PRO A 210 11.47 3.13 20.06
N PRO A 211 12.57 3.04 19.26
CA PRO A 211 12.70 2.09 18.14
C PRO A 211 12.41 0.63 18.47
N ALA A 212 12.81 0.14 19.65
CA ALA A 212 12.53 -1.23 20.06
C ALA A 212 11.02 -1.50 20.20
N GLU A 213 10.26 -0.53 20.72
CA GLU A 213 8.81 -0.62 20.82
C GLU A 213 8.14 -0.51 19.45
N VAL A 214 8.74 0.22 18.49
CA VAL A 214 8.26 0.24 17.10
C VAL A 214 8.33 -1.15 16.48
N VAL A 215 9.44 -1.87 16.67
CA VAL A 215 9.58 -3.25 16.17
C VAL A 215 8.52 -4.17 16.77
N GLU A 216 8.25 -4.04 18.07
CA GLU A 216 7.20 -4.81 18.73
C GLU A 216 5.80 -4.42 18.23
N PHE A 217 5.56 -3.13 18.01
CA PHE A 217 4.32 -2.62 17.43
C PHE A 217 4.06 -3.18 16.01
N PHE A 218 5.09 -3.22 15.16
CA PHE A 218 5.02 -3.87 13.84
C PHE A 218 4.75 -5.37 13.97
N ARG A 219 5.44 -6.06 14.88
CA ARG A 219 5.24 -7.48 15.14
C ARG A 219 3.81 -7.79 15.56
N GLN A 220 3.22 -6.93 16.35
CA GLN A 220 1.87 -7.14 16.89
C GLN A 220 0.77 -6.78 15.90
N TYR A 221 0.91 -5.66 15.16
CA TYR A 221 -0.19 -5.05 14.41
C TYR A 221 -0.02 -5.08 12.89
N TYR A 222 1.20 -5.15 12.36
CA TYR A 222 1.42 -5.18 10.92
C TYR A 222 1.47 -6.61 10.41
N GLY A 223 0.48 -7.01 9.61
CA GLY A 223 0.29 -8.39 9.16
C GLY A 223 1.54 -9.05 8.57
N PRO A 224 2.26 -8.46 7.62
CA PRO A 224 3.49 -9.04 7.06
C PRO A 224 4.56 -9.31 8.12
N THR A 225 4.81 -8.38 9.05
CA THR A 225 5.77 -8.57 10.14
C THR A 225 5.29 -9.63 11.13
N ASN A 226 4.01 -9.60 11.49
CA ASN A 226 3.40 -10.61 12.36
C ASN A 226 3.61 -12.02 11.81
N ARG A 227 3.27 -12.25 10.54
CA ARG A 227 3.45 -13.56 9.88
C ARG A 227 4.91 -13.96 9.75
N ALA A 228 5.82 -12.99 9.49
CA ALA A 228 7.26 -13.27 9.45
C ALA A 228 7.76 -13.82 10.79
N PHE A 229 7.43 -13.18 11.90
CA PHE A 229 7.82 -13.65 13.23
C PHE A 229 7.18 -15.00 13.59
N MET A 230 5.95 -15.25 13.20
CA MET A 230 5.28 -16.54 13.45
C MET A 230 5.89 -17.71 12.68
N ALA A 231 6.54 -17.45 11.54
CA ALA A 231 7.17 -18.46 10.71
C ALA A 231 8.59 -18.86 11.17
N LEU A 232 9.18 -18.14 12.14
CA LEU A 232 10.54 -18.33 12.61
C LEU A 232 10.59 -19.09 13.94
N ASP A 233 11.68 -19.85 14.16
CA ASP A 233 12.02 -20.34 15.48
C ASP A 233 12.48 -19.18 16.39
N GLU A 234 12.58 -19.47 17.69
CA GLU A 234 12.91 -18.47 18.70
C GLU A 234 14.28 -17.77 18.45
N THR A 235 15.26 -18.52 17.95
CA THR A 235 16.62 -18.00 17.70
C THR A 235 16.60 -17.07 16.50
N ALA A 236 15.95 -17.45 15.40
CA ALA A 236 15.82 -16.62 14.20
C ALA A 236 14.94 -15.39 14.47
N ALA A 237 13.86 -15.55 15.20
CA ALA A 237 12.98 -14.43 15.60
C ALA A 237 13.72 -13.40 16.45
N ARG A 238 14.56 -13.83 17.41
CA ARG A 238 15.39 -12.91 18.18
C ARG A 238 16.38 -12.15 17.30
N LYS A 239 17.09 -12.82 16.39
CA LYS A 239 18.04 -12.18 15.46
C LYS A 239 17.35 -11.19 14.53
N LEU A 240 16.17 -11.55 13.98
CA LEU A 240 15.38 -10.63 13.17
C LEU A 240 14.99 -9.39 13.98
N ARG A 241 14.56 -9.56 15.23
CA ARG A 241 14.25 -8.43 16.13
C ARG A 241 15.45 -7.51 16.29
N GLU A 242 16.61 -8.07 16.66
CA GLU A 242 17.85 -7.31 16.87
C GLU A 242 18.26 -6.51 15.63
N GLU A 243 18.17 -7.12 14.42
CA GLU A 243 18.48 -6.43 13.17
C GLU A 243 17.47 -5.33 12.83
N LEU A 244 16.18 -5.54 13.09
CA LEU A 244 15.15 -4.51 12.91
C LEU A 244 15.33 -3.36 13.89
N GLU A 245 15.57 -3.64 15.17
CA GLU A 245 15.83 -2.61 16.18
C GLU A 245 17.07 -1.78 15.83
N ALA A 246 18.14 -2.41 15.37
CA ALA A 246 19.33 -1.72 14.89
C ALA A 246 19.02 -0.83 13.66
N LEU A 247 18.22 -1.33 12.70
CA LEU A 247 17.82 -0.56 11.52
C LEU A 247 16.97 0.66 11.90
N TRP A 248 15.95 0.48 12.75
CA TRP A 248 15.12 1.59 13.23
C TRP A 248 15.93 2.62 14.00
N SER A 249 16.83 2.18 14.90
CA SER A 249 17.68 3.05 15.71
C SER A 249 18.66 3.86 14.83
N ALA A 250 19.26 3.22 13.83
CA ALA A 250 20.20 3.88 12.92
C ALA A 250 19.57 4.98 12.05
N HIS A 251 18.26 4.90 11.78
CA HIS A 251 17.53 5.88 10.98
C HIS A 251 16.68 6.84 11.83
N ASN A 252 16.59 6.60 13.16
CA ASN A 252 15.80 7.45 14.05
C ASN A 252 16.41 8.85 14.19
N ARG A 253 15.56 9.87 14.10
CA ARG A 253 15.89 11.29 14.31
C ARG A 253 15.10 11.91 15.45
N GLY A 254 14.27 11.10 16.16
CA GLY A 254 13.40 11.57 17.24
C GLY A 254 14.02 11.55 18.63
N GLY A 255 15.19 10.92 18.80
CA GLY A 255 15.82 10.74 20.12
C GLY A 255 15.40 9.41 20.79
N ASP A 256 15.62 9.29 22.10
CA ASP A 256 15.51 8.01 22.81
C ASP A 256 14.06 7.57 23.07
N GLU A 257 13.15 8.53 23.27
CA GLU A 257 11.74 8.27 23.63
C GLU A 257 10.78 8.40 22.46
N LEU A 258 11.25 8.89 21.31
CA LEU A 258 10.45 9.16 20.12
C LEU A 258 11.13 8.58 18.90
N THR A 259 10.39 7.87 18.07
CA THR A 259 10.91 7.40 16.79
C THR A 259 10.38 8.25 15.65
N VAL A 260 11.29 8.90 14.93
CA VAL A 260 11.01 9.63 13.69
C VAL A 260 11.91 9.10 12.59
N VAL A 261 11.33 8.40 11.63
CA VAL A 261 12.04 7.78 10.51
C VAL A 261 11.41 8.19 9.20
N SER A 262 12.24 8.54 8.22
CA SER A 262 11.80 8.90 6.88
C SER A 262 12.09 7.76 5.90
N SER A 263 11.10 7.38 5.09
CA SER A 263 11.26 6.40 4.02
C SER A 263 10.98 7.05 2.68
N GLU A 264 11.86 6.82 1.71
CA GLU A 264 11.63 7.26 0.34
C GLU A 264 10.56 6.40 -0.32
N TYR A 265 9.68 7.05 -1.08
CA TYR A 265 8.74 6.41 -1.99
C TYR A 265 8.75 7.10 -3.36
N LEU A 266 8.40 6.38 -4.40
CA LEU A 266 8.15 6.91 -5.73
C LEU A 266 6.68 7.27 -5.84
N GLU A 267 6.40 8.58 -5.98
CA GLU A 267 5.10 9.09 -6.41
C GLU A 267 5.02 8.97 -7.94
N VAL A 268 3.95 8.36 -8.40
CA VAL A 268 3.65 8.18 -9.82
C VAL A 268 2.33 8.87 -10.12
N ILE A 269 2.35 9.85 -11.00
CA ILE A 269 1.15 10.52 -11.52
C ILE A 269 1.12 10.28 -13.02
N ALA A 270 0.12 9.55 -13.47
CA ALA A 270 -0.06 9.21 -14.87
C ALA A 270 -1.42 9.70 -15.37
N VAL A 271 -1.47 10.27 -16.57
CA VAL A 271 -2.71 10.66 -17.25
C VAL A 271 -3.03 9.59 -18.27
N LYS A 272 -4.19 8.95 -18.16
CA LYS A 272 -4.61 7.93 -19.11
C LYS A 272 -4.78 8.51 -20.51
N ALA A 273 -4.29 7.81 -21.53
CA ALA A 273 -4.46 8.15 -22.94
C ALA A 273 -5.93 7.99 -23.42
#